data_0058b970e2e087daaeaa2c83106671d7
#
_entry.id   0058b970e2e087daaeaa2c83106671d7
#
_cell.length_a   1.000
_cell.length_b   1.000
_cell.length_c   1.000
_cell.angle_alpha   90.00
_cell.angle_beta   90.00
_cell.angle_gamma   90.00
#
_symmetry.space_group_name_H-M   'P 1'
#
loop_
_entity.id
_entity.type
_entity.pdbx_description
1 polymer ?
#
loop_
_entity_poly.entity_id
_entity_poly.type
_entity_poly.pdbx_seq_one_letter_code
_entity_poly.pdbx_strand_id
1 'polypeptide(L)'
;MKFVLHLCSFAQEANGLLTIVGAGTNTHVPGAPLYLAGFIHGTPTQLCASDLVVEVNGPNHRSELLRVPPPPPEAFEDAGEDEEVRITLALDMRQWNVTDLQPGEYEVRVSIGEEVEAMRLLFKHRQGMET
;
A
#
# COMPACT_ATOMS: atom_id res chain seq x y z
N MET A 1 1.11 -16.41 2.44
CA MET A 1 0.44 -15.14 2.11
C MET A 1 1.11 -14.52 0.89
N LYS A 2 0.34 -13.96 0.00
CA LYS A 2 0.86 -13.42 -1.25
C LYS A 2 0.38 -11.99 -1.43
N PHE A 3 1.32 -11.08 -1.71
CA PHE A 3 1.03 -9.68 -1.98
C PHE A 3 1.16 -9.42 -3.48
N VAL A 4 0.15 -8.83 -4.08
CA VAL A 4 0.17 -8.39 -5.48
C VAL A 4 -0.18 -6.91 -5.47
N LEU A 5 0.82 -6.08 -5.26
CA LEU A 5 0.65 -4.65 -5.01
C LEU A 5 1.41 -3.82 -6.02
N HIS A 6 0.84 -2.66 -6.35
CA HIS A 6 1.43 -1.72 -7.30
C HIS A 6 1.31 -0.30 -6.77
N LEU A 7 2.33 0.50 -7.04
CA LEU A 7 2.21 1.95 -6.99
C LEU A 7 1.69 2.40 -8.35
N CYS A 8 0.71 3.31 -8.34
CA CYS A 8 0.02 3.73 -9.57
C CYS A 8 -0.45 5.18 -9.46
N SER A 9 -0.91 5.72 -10.57
CA SER A 9 -1.40 7.11 -10.59
C SER A 9 -2.85 7.23 -10.14
N PHE A 10 -3.63 6.17 -10.23
CA PHE A 10 -5.02 6.16 -9.77
C PHE A 10 -5.46 4.73 -9.49
N ALA A 11 -6.25 4.56 -8.43
CA ALA A 11 -6.91 3.30 -8.15
C ALA A 11 -8.27 3.54 -7.52
N GLN A 12 -9.21 2.66 -7.83
CA GLN A 12 -10.55 2.70 -7.28
C GLN A 12 -11.06 1.28 -7.07
N GLU A 13 -11.62 1.02 -5.89
CA GLU A 13 -12.25 -0.26 -5.57
C GLU A 13 -13.76 -0.07 -5.60
N ALA A 14 -14.47 -1.02 -6.20
CA ALA A 14 -15.92 -1.07 -6.19
C ALA A 14 -16.37 -2.53 -6.24
N ASN A 15 -17.12 -2.97 -5.25
CA ASN A 15 -17.68 -4.33 -5.16
C ASN A 15 -16.59 -5.41 -5.26
N GLY A 16 -15.43 -5.17 -4.65
CA GLY A 16 -14.31 -6.11 -4.70
C GLY A 16 -13.51 -6.10 -6.00
N LEU A 17 -13.93 -5.29 -6.96
CA LEU A 17 -13.20 -5.12 -8.22
C LEU A 17 -12.32 -3.88 -8.15
N LEU A 18 -11.16 -3.97 -8.75
CA LEU A 18 -10.14 -2.94 -8.67
C LEU A 18 -9.82 -2.39 -10.06
N THR A 19 -9.93 -1.06 -10.18
CA THR A 19 -9.48 -0.35 -11.37
C THR A 19 -8.15 0.33 -11.04
N ILE A 20 -7.13 0.07 -11.84
CA ILE A 20 -5.78 0.64 -11.68
C ILE A 20 -5.38 1.33 -12.97
N VAL A 21 -4.84 2.54 -12.85
CA VAL A 21 -4.32 3.31 -13.97
C VAL A 21 -2.88 3.71 -13.66
N GLY A 22 -1.99 3.46 -14.63
CA GLY A 22 -0.59 3.86 -14.50
C GLY A 22 0.17 3.03 -13.47
N ALA A 23 -0.03 1.71 -13.47
CA ALA A 23 0.67 0.82 -12.55
C ALA A 23 2.16 0.74 -12.87
N GLY A 24 2.96 0.48 -11.83
CA GLY A 24 4.41 0.33 -11.98
C GLY A 24 5.19 1.61 -11.76
N THR A 25 4.54 2.67 -11.29
CA THR A 25 5.24 3.89 -10.92
C THR A 25 6.23 3.61 -9.80
N ASN A 26 7.44 4.14 -9.94
CA ASN A 26 8.48 4.04 -8.91
C ASN A 26 9.09 5.42 -8.61
N THR A 27 8.48 6.47 -9.11
CA THR A 27 8.94 7.84 -8.92
C THR A 27 7.77 8.70 -8.49
N HIS A 28 7.98 9.51 -7.46
CA HIS A 28 6.98 10.44 -6.97
C HIS A 28 7.50 11.87 -7.00
N VAL A 29 6.68 12.77 -7.53
CA VAL A 29 6.94 14.21 -7.55
C VAL A 29 5.87 14.85 -6.68
N PRO A 30 6.22 15.82 -5.82
CA PRO A 30 5.23 16.50 -4.97
C PRO A 30 4.06 17.03 -5.78
N GLY A 31 2.84 16.79 -5.30
CA GLY A 31 1.62 17.20 -5.96
C GLY A 31 1.10 16.25 -7.03
N ALA A 32 1.88 15.27 -7.46
CA ALA A 32 1.41 14.26 -8.39
C ALA A 32 0.55 13.22 -7.66
N PRO A 33 -0.49 12.68 -8.30
CA PRO A 33 -1.27 11.61 -7.68
C PRO A 33 -0.43 10.36 -7.51
N LEU A 34 -0.59 9.70 -6.36
CA LEU A 34 0.08 8.45 -6.05
C LEU A 34 -0.88 7.57 -5.25
N TYR A 35 -1.08 6.35 -5.71
CA TYR A 35 -1.92 5.36 -5.06
C TYR A 35 -1.15 4.07 -4.85
N LEU A 36 -1.49 3.36 -3.80
CA LEU A 36 -1.05 2.00 -3.55
C LEU A 36 -2.25 1.09 -3.73
N ALA A 37 -2.17 0.12 -4.63
CA ALA A 37 -3.32 -0.70 -4.97
C ALA A 37 -2.94 -2.14 -5.30
N GLY A 38 -3.85 -3.06 -5.01
CA GLY A 38 -3.68 -4.46 -5.34
C GLY A 38 -4.45 -5.37 -4.42
N PHE A 39 -3.94 -6.58 -4.27
CA PHE A 39 -4.57 -7.62 -3.49
C PHE A 39 -3.58 -8.28 -2.55
N ILE A 40 -4.08 -8.70 -1.40
CA ILE A 40 -3.33 -9.53 -0.47
C ILE A 40 -4.10 -10.84 -0.33
N HIS A 41 -3.47 -11.93 -0.71
CA HIS A 41 -4.05 -13.26 -0.70
C HIS A 41 -3.54 -14.05 0.51
N GLY A 42 -4.42 -14.76 1.15
CA GLY A 42 -4.06 -15.63 2.28
C GLY A 42 -5.26 -16.43 2.72
N THR A 43 -5.07 -17.27 3.72
CA THR A 43 -6.20 -17.95 4.36
C THR A 43 -6.90 -16.99 5.30
N PRO A 44 -8.18 -17.25 5.65
CA PRO A 44 -8.86 -16.41 6.64
C PRO A 44 -8.08 -16.29 7.96
N THR A 45 -7.46 -17.36 8.43
CA THR A 45 -6.64 -17.31 9.65
C THR A 45 -5.48 -16.33 9.50
N GLN A 46 -4.78 -16.35 8.38
CA GLN A 46 -3.65 -15.44 8.14
C GLN A 46 -4.10 -13.98 8.06
N LEU A 47 -5.17 -13.72 7.33
CA LEU A 47 -5.62 -12.34 7.11
C LEU A 47 -6.30 -11.73 8.34
N CYS A 48 -6.84 -12.54 9.22
CA CYS A 48 -7.50 -12.08 10.44
C CYS A 48 -6.58 -12.06 11.67
N ALA A 49 -5.29 -12.39 11.51
CA ALA A 49 -4.39 -12.55 12.64
C ALA A 49 -3.77 -11.26 13.16
N SER A 50 -3.60 -10.27 12.31
CA SER A 50 -2.86 -9.05 12.65
C SER A 50 -3.38 -7.84 11.86
N ASP A 51 -3.03 -6.65 12.32
CA ASP A 51 -3.32 -5.41 11.60
C ASP A 51 -2.62 -5.38 10.24
N LEU A 52 -3.27 -4.74 9.29
CA LEU A 52 -2.63 -4.33 8.04
C LEU A 52 -1.97 -2.97 8.28
N VAL A 53 -0.68 -2.87 8.02
CA VAL A 53 0.09 -1.65 8.24
C VAL A 53 0.75 -1.23 6.93
N VAL A 54 0.58 0.04 6.57
CA VAL A 54 1.27 0.65 5.44
C VAL A 54 2.16 1.77 5.97
N GLU A 55 3.44 1.71 5.67
CA GLU A 55 4.39 2.73 6.10
C GLU A 55 5.35 3.10 4.97
N VAL A 56 5.90 4.30 5.07
CA VAL A 56 6.94 4.78 4.16
C VAL A 56 8.19 5.07 4.99
N ASN A 57 9.29 4.46 4.60
CA ASN A 57 10.58 4.61 5.26
C ASN A 57 11.59 5.24 4.30
N GLY A 58 12.35 6.17 4.79
CA GLY A 58 13.43 6.82 4.06
C GLY A 58 14.66 6.98 4.93
N PRO A 59 15.70 7.67 4.42
CA PRO A 59 16.98 7.79 5.15
C PRO A 59 16.86 8.36 6.55
N ASN A 60 16.01 9.35 6.75
CA ASN A 60 15.82 10.00 8.05
C ASN A 60 14.34 10.14 8.39
N HIS A 61 13.50 9.29 7.81
CA HIS A 61 12.06 9.43 7.94
C HIS A 61 11.39 8.07 7.97
N ARG A 62 10.44 7.93 8.87
CA ARG A 62 9.57 6.77 8.95
C ARG A 62 8.17 7.27 9.27
N SER A 63 7.21 6.92 8.44
CA SER A 63 5.82 7.35 8.60
C SER A 63 4.87 6.19 8.41
N GLU A 64 4.05 5.93 9.41
CA GLU A 64 2.94 4.99 9.26
C GLU A 64 1.78 5.74 8.63
N LEU A 65 1.35 5.33 7.45
CA LEU A 65 0.28 5.97 6.71
C LEU A 65 -1.08 5.43 7.07
N LEU A 66 -1.15 4.14 7.34
CA LEU A 66 -2.42 3.46 7.54
C LEU A 66 -2.21 2.27 8.45
N ARG A 67 -3.10 2.11 9.43
CA ARG A 67 -3.19 0.89 10.25
C ARG A 67 -4.66 0.49 10.29
N VAL A 68 -4.95 -0.69 9.76
CA VAL A 68 -6.31 -1.22 9.69
C VAL A 68 -6.38 -2.46 10.57
N PRO A 69 -7.34 -2.52 11.51
CA PRO A 69 -7.52 -3.76 12.29
C PRO A 69 -7.83 -4.92 11.37
N PRO A 70 -7.53 -6.14 11.79
CA PRO A 70 -7.84 -7.30 10.96
C PRO A 70 -9.35 -7.38 10.72
N PRO A 71 -9.75 -7.90 9.53
CA PRO A 71 -11.17 -8.12 9.29
C PRO A 71 -11.72 -9.13 10.30
N PRO A 72 -12.98 -9.01 10.68
CA PRO A 72 -13.58 -9.98 11.59
C PRO A 72 -13.71 -11.34 10.90
N PRO A 73 -13.67 -12.45 11.65
CA PRO A 73 -13.81 -13.79 11.05
C PRO A 73 -15.06 -13.93 10.17
N GLU A 74 -16.13 -13.22 10.50
CA GLU A 74 -17.38 -13.24 9.75
C GLU A 74 -17.22 -12.72 8.31
N ALA A 75 -16.20 -11.92 8.04
CA ALA A 75 -15.94 -11.42 6.70
C ALA A 75 -15.64 -12.54 5.70
N PHE A 76 -15.18 -13.70 6.20
CA PHE A 76 -14.80 -14.86 5.40
C PHE A 76 -15.57 -16.11 5.81
N GLU A 77 -16.77 -15.96 6.36
CA GLU A 77 -17.52 -17.11 6.90
C GLU A 77 -17.88 -18.16 5.85
N ASP A 78 -17.99 -17.75 4.57
CA ASP A 78 -18.30 -18.68 3.49
C ASP A 78 -17.06 -19.40 2.96
N ALA A 79 -15.89 -19.10 3.49
CA ALA A 79 -14.63 -19.71 3.05
C ALA A 79 -14.19 -20.78 4.04
N GLY A 80 -13.60 -21.86 3.53
CA GLY A 80 -12.96 -22.88 4.38
C GLY A 80 -11.69 -22.33 5.03
N GLU A 81 -11.25 -22.93 6.13
CA GLU A 81 -10.08 -22.49 6.88
C GLU A 81 -8.81 -22.43 6.02
N ASP A 82 -8.68 -23.34 5.06
CA ASP A 82 -7.52 -23.43 4.19
C ASP A 82 -7.78 -22.83 2.80
N GLU A 83 -8.94 -22.23 2.60
CA GLU A 83 -9.27 -21.61 1.33
C GLU A 83 -8.57 -20.26 1.19
N GLU A 84 -8.02 -19.99 0.02
CA GLU A 84 -7.40 -18.70 -0.25
C GLU A 84 -8.48 -17.64 -0.47
N VAL A 85 -8.41 -16.58 0.30
CA VAL A 85 -9.25 -15.39 0.16
C VAL A 85 -8.36 -14.18 -0.04
N ARG A 86 -8.95 -13.02 -0.31
CA ARG A 86 -8.16 -11.83 -0.58
C ARG A 86 -8.73 -10.59 0.07
N ILE A 87 -7.82 -9.65 0.39
CA ILE A 87 -8.15 -8.28 0.76
C ILE A 87 -7.80 -7.40 -0.43
N THR A 88 -8.70 -6.49 -0.79
CA THR A 88 -8.46 -5.49 -1.83
C THR A 88 -7.98 -4.21 -1.18
N LEU A 89 -6.92 -3.62 -1.74
CA LEU A 89 -6.35 -2.38 -1.23
C LEU A 89 -6.32 -1.33 -2.35
N ALA A 90 -6.87 -0.16 -2.05
CA ALA A 90 -6.79 1.01 -2.92
C ALA A 90 -6.61 2.23 -2.02
N LEU A 91 -5.37 2.64 -1.80
CA LEU A 91 -5.02 3.70 -0.87
C LEU A 91 -4.50 4.92 -1.62
N ASP A 92 -5.17 6.04 -1.41
CA ASP A 92 -4.68 7.34 -1.89
C ASP A 92 -3.58 7.82 -0.96
N MET A 93 -2.35 7.90 -1.48
CA MET A 93 -1.19 8.27 -0.69
C MET A 93 -0.99 9.77 -0.54
N ARG A 94 -1.95 10.60 -0.96
CA ARG A 94 -1.90 12.04 -0.73
C ARG A 94 -1.90 12.40 0.74
N GLN A 95 -2.34 11.49 1.60
CA GLN A 95 -2.26 11.68 3.05
C GLN A 95 -0.81 11.74 3.55
N TRP A 96 0.11 11.24 2.76
CA TRP A 96 1.53 11.29 3.08
C TRP A 96 2.03 12.72 2.85
N ASN A 97 2.33 13.40 3.96
CA ASN A 97 2.86 14.75 3.88
C ASN A 97 4.31 14.72 3.43
N VAL A 98 4.54 15.15 2.19
CA VAL A 98 5.86 15.11 1.58
C VAL A 98 6.58 16.46 1.61
N THR A 99 5.99 17.50 2.23
CA THR A 99 6.58 18.84 2.16
C THR A 99 7.94 18.93 2.83
N ASP A 100 8.16 18.14 3.88
CA ASP A 100 9.42 18.18 4.63
C ASP A 100 10.36 17.04 4.26
N LEU A 101 10.02 16.25 3.25
CA LEU A 101 10.84 15.13 2.86
C LEU A 101 11.91 15.57 1.86
N GLN A 102 13.10 15.01 2.06
CA GLN A 102 14.19 15.24 1.12
C GLN A 102 14.08 14.30 -0.06
N PRO A 103 14.54 14.73 -1.24
CA PRO A 103 14.63 13.84 -2.38
C PRO A 103 15.50 12.62 -2.05
N GLY A 104 15.18 11.50 -2.62
CA GLY A 104 15.94 10.29 -2.41
C GLY A 104 15.09 9.05 -2.53
N GLU A 105 15.67 7.95 -2.09
CA GLU A 105 15.03 6.65 -2.20
C GLU A 105 14.26 6.32 -0.92
N TYR A 106 13.01 5.97 -1.09
CA TYR A 106 12.10 5.58 -0.02
C TYR A 106 11.57 4.19 -0.28
N GLU A 107 11.06 3.58 0.75
CA GLU A 107 10.46 2.25 0.68
C GLU A 107 9.03 2.32 1.19
N VAL A 108 8.09 1.83 0.39
CA VAL A 108 6.71 1.65 0.82
C VAL A 108 6.58 0.21 1.29
N ARG A 109 6.24 0.02 2.56
CA ARG A 109 6.11 -1.31 3.18
C ARG A 109 4.67 -1.58 3.53
N VAL A 110 4.19 -2.75 3.12
CA VAL A 110 2.88 -3.25 3.50
C VAL A 110 3.10 -4.53 4.28
N SER A 111 2.53 -4.60 5.47
CA SER A 111 2.73 -5.78 6.33
C SER A 111 1.44 -6.24 6.99
N ILE A 112 1.36 -7.54 7.23
CA ILE A 112 0.38 -8.17 8.10
C ILE A 112 1.16 -9.15 8.97
N GLY A 113 1.30 -8.81 10.25
CA GLY A 113 2.16 -9.58 11.15
C GLY A 113 3.61 -9.57 10.68
N GLU A 114 4.17 -10.76 10.46
CA GLU A 114 5.55 -10.91 10.00
C GLU A 114 5.67 -10.94 8.48
N GLU A 115 4.56 -10.99 7.77
CA GLU A 115 4.57 -10.98 6.30
C GLU A 115 4.67 -9.55 5.80
N VAL A 116 5.63 -9.30 4.93
CA VAL A 116 5.95 -7.94 4.46
C VAL A 116 6.19 -7.95 2.96
N GLU A 117 5.65 -6.94 2.29
CA GLU A 117 6.02 -6.60 0.91
C GLU A 117 6.55 -5.17 0.89
N ALA A 118 7.68 -4.97 0.22
CA ALA A 118 8.31 -3.67 0.14
C ALA A 118 8.49 -3.25 -1.31
N MET A 119 8.22 -1.98 -1.59
CA MET A 119 8.35 -1.39 -2.92
C MET A 119 9.22 -0.15 -2.84
N ARG A 120 10.12 0.00 -3.81
CA ARG A 120 10.97 1.19 -3.90
C ARG A 120 10.18 2.35 -4.48
N LEU A 121 10.41 3.52 -3.93
CA LEU A 121 9.83 4.76 -4.41
C LEU A 121 10.92 5.83 -4.42
N LEU A 122 11.19 6.39 -5.58
CA LEU A 122 12.14 7.49 -5.70
C LEU A 122 11.38 8.80 -5.60
N PHE A 123 11.69 9.57 -4.57
CA PHE A 123 11.13 10.90 -4.38
C PHE A 123 12.02 11.91 -5.08
N LYS A 124 11.43 12.71 -5.99
CA LYS A 124 12.15 13.73 -6.77
C LYS A 124 11.52 15.08 -6.57
N HIS A 125 12.32 16.13 -6.75
CA HIS A 125 11.77 17.47 -6.83
C HIS A 125 10.95 17.63 -8.11
N ARG A 126 9.90 18.46 -8.02
CA ARG A 126 9.18 18.88 -9.21
C ARG A 126 10.15 19.66 -10.11
N GLN A 127 10.05 19.44 -11.41
CA GLN A 127 10.86 20.20 -12.37
C GLN A 127 10.60 21.69 -12.21
N GLY A 128 11.66 22.49 -12.13
CA GLY A 128 11.58 23.92 -11.90
C GLY A 128 11.61 24.34 -10.43
N MET A 129 11.60 23.41 -9.51
CA MET A 129 11.73 23.67 -8.06
C MET A 129 13.16 23.56 -7.56
N GLU A 130 14.06 23.14 -8.41
CA GLU A 130 15.48 23.05 -8.07
C GLU A 130 16.07 24.44 -8.03
N THR A 131 16.70 24.75 -6.96
CA THR A 131 17.38 26.05 -6.80
C THR A 131 18.83 25.83 -6.51
#